data_c7e70b7fd9a98e4480310a2fec3ff56f
#
_entry.id   c7e70b7fd9a98e4480310a2fec3ff56f
#
_cell.length_a   1.000
_cell.length_b   1.000
_cell.length_c   1.000
_cell.angle_alpha   90.00
_cell.angle_beta   90.00
_cell.angle_gamma   90.00
#
_symmetry.space_group_name_H-M   'P 1'
#
loop_
_entity.id
_entity.type
_entity.pdbx_description
1 polymer ?
#
loop_
_entity_poly.entity_id
_entity_poly.type
_entity_poly.pdbx_seq_one_letter_code
_entity_poly.pdbx_strand_id
1 'polypeptide(L)'
;MLGNLRASGVDPAEVDEVLLTHAHPDHLCGVLDAQGKPAYPNATVWLSKADADYWLNPTSEATAPKGVRFAFPLARNAVAPCQASGHLRTFSPGDALPGGAVAMDTHGHTPGHVSYRFDSQGQSLLVWGDVLHFHAVQFAHPEAAFEADSDRKAAIASRRGLLQQATANGWWVAGAHLPFPGLGHVRGEGKAYAWVPAEYSPLK
;
A
#
# COMPACT_ATOMS: atom_id res chain seq x y z
N MET A 1 15.55 2.25 1.36
CA MET A 1 14.55 3.32 1.11
C MET A 1 15.11 4.69 1.50
N LEU A 2 15.43 4.99 2.77
CA LEU A 2 15.90 6.32 3.21
C LEU A 2 17.13 6.86 2.44
N GLY A 3 18.08 5.99 2.10
CA GLY A 3 19.25 6.37 1.28
C GLY A 3 18.85 6.88 -0.11
N ASN A 4 17.87 6.23 -0.75
CA ASN A 4 17.38 6.64 -2.07
C ASN A 4 16.58 7.95 -1.98
N LEU A 5 15.80 8.14 -0.90
CA LEU A 5 15.07 9.39 -0.67
C LEU A 5 16.04 10.56 -0.55
N ARG A 6 17.09 10.43 0.28
CA ARG A 6 18.13 11.46 0.40
C ARG A 6 18.88 11.70 -0.92
N ALA A 7 19.16 10.64 -1.68
CA ALA A 7 19.81 10.75 -2.98
C ALA A 7 18.95 11.51 -4.03
N SER A 8 17.62 11.50 -3.85
CA SER A 8 16.70 12.30 -4.67
C SER A 8 16.54 13.75 -4.15
N GLY A 9 17.29 14.16 -3.13
CA GLY A 9 17.28 15.51 -2.59
C GLY A 9 16.21 15.78 -1.51
N VAL A 10 15.51 14.73 -1.04
CA VAL A 10 14.49 14.88 0.01
C VAL A 10 15.05 14.43 1.35
N ASP A 11 15.01 15.32 2.35
CA ASP A 11 15.31 14.94 3.73
C ASP A 11 14.08 14.21 4.34
N PRO A 12 14.26 13.02 4.92
CA PRO A 12 13.17 12.36 5.65
C PRO A 12 12.50 13.22 6.73
N ALA A 13 13.19 14.21 7.28
CA ALA A 13 12.63 15.15 8.25
C ALA A 13 11.67 16.19 7.63
N GLU A 14 11.68 16.34 6.30
CA GLU A 14 10.76 17.21 5.54
C GLU A 14 9.49 16.49 5.10
N VAL A 15 9.36 15.19 5.40
CA VAL A 15 8.15 14.42 5.12
C VAL A 15 7.11 14.71 6.21
N ASP A 16 5.98 15.25 5.82
CA ASP A 16 4.89 15.62 6.73
C ASP A 16 3.90 14.47 6.95
N GLU A 17 3.69 13.63 5.93
CA GLU A 17 2.65 12.62 5.94
C GLU A 17 3.14 11.29 5.33
N VAL A 18 2.82 10.18 5.99
CA VAL A 18 3.04 8.82 5.49
C VAL A 18 1.70 8.09 5.45
N LEU A 19 1.24 7.76 4.25
CA LEU A 19 -0.01 7.04 4.01
C LEU A 19 0.31 5.57 3.75
N LEU A 20 -0.13 4.68 4.65
CA LEU A 20 0.10 3.25 4.54
C LEU A 20 -1.09 2.57 3.87
N THR A 21 -0.83 1.77 2.86
CA THR A 21 -1.88 0.98 2.19
C THR A 21 -2.43 -0.11 3.11
N HIS A 22 -1.56 -0.71 3.93
CA HIS A 22 -1.92 -1.75 4.89
C HIS A 22 -0.76 -2.00 5.89
N ALA A 23 -0.99 -2.88 6.86
CA ALA A 23 -0.08 -3.08 7.99
C ALA A 23 0.83 -4.31 7.89
N HIS A 24 1.07 -4.88 6.69
CA HIS A 24 2.09 -5.91 6.56
C HIS A 24 3.51 -5.36 6.79
N PRO A 25 4.43 -6.19 7.32
CA PRO A 25 5.74 -5.71 7.74
C PRO A 25 6.60 -5.07 6.64
N ASP A 26 6.54 -5.56 5.42
CA ASP A 26 7.28 -5.04 4.27
C ASP A 26 6.80 -3.67 3.79
N HIS A 27 5.63 -3.22 4.25
CA HIS A 27 5.11 -1.86 4.06
C HIS A 27 5.25 -1.02 5.33
N LEU A 28 4.64 -1.50 6.43
CA LEU A 28 4.56 -0.74 7.68
C LEU A 28 5.93 -0.51 8.34
N CYS A 29 6.83 -1.50 8.34
CA CYS A 29 8.12 -1.35 9.02
C CYS A 29 9.03 -0.28 8.38
N GLY A 30 8.70 0.22 7.20
CA GLY A 30 9.36 1.35 6.58
C GLY A 30 9.21 2.68 7.33
N VAL A 31 8.32 2.77 8.33
CA VAL A 31 8.19 3.95 9.20
C VAL A 31 9.29 4.04 10.25
N LEU A 32 10.10 2.98 10.43
CA LEU A 32 11.27 2.95 11.28
C LEU A 32 12.58 2.90 10.47
N ASP A 33 13.62 3.48 11.02
CA ASP A 33 14.99 3.31 10.54
C ASP A 33 15.61 1.98 11.05
N ALA A 34 16.85 1.70 10.66
CA ALA A 34 17.57 0.50 11.06
C ALA A 34 17.87 0.43 12.58
N GLN A 35 17.73 1.53 13.31
CA GLN A 35 17.91 1.63 14.74
C GLN A 35 16.57 1.57 15.50
N GLY A 36 15.44 1.36 14.80
CA GLY A 36 14.11 1.31 15.38
C GLY A 36 13.55 2.68 15.79
N LYS A 37 14.13 3.77 15.28
CA LYS A 37 13.62 5.14 15.47
C LYS A 37 12.69 5.53 14.32
N PRO A 38 11.81 6.53 14.51
CA PRO A 38 11.01 7.05 13.41
C PRO A 38 11.87 7.45 12.20
N ALA A 39 11.61 6.84 11.06
CA ALA A 39 12.30 7.13 9.82
C ALA A 39 11.97 8.54 9.29
N TYR A 40 10.78 9.01 9.63
CA TYR A 40 10.22 10.32 9.27
C TYR A 40 9.80 11.02 10.57
N PRO A 41 10.72 11.71 11.26
CA PRO A 41 10.53 12.16 12.65
C PRO A 41 9.40 13.18 12.84
N ASN A 42 9.05 13.91 11.78
CA ASN A 42 8.01 14.95 11.82
C ASN A 42 6.68 14.49 11.18
N ALA A 43 6.66 13.31 10.56
CA ALA A 43 5.50 12.86 9.80
C ALA A 43 4.37 12.32 10.67
N THR A 44 3.15 12.59 10.25
CA THR A 44 1.97 11.83 10.69
C THR A 44 1.84 10.56 9.87
N VAL A 45 1.72 9.42 10.52
CA VAL A 45 1.51 8.11 9.89
C VAL A 45 0.01 7.80 9.89
N TRP A 46 -0.53 7.51 8.71
CA TRP A 46 -1.93 7.19 8.50
C TRP A 46 -2.11 5.72 8.15
N LEU A 47 -2.99 5.05 8.89
CA LEU A 47 -3.34 3.66 8.68
C LEU A 47 -4.87 3.51 8.67
N SER A 48 -5.42 2.65 7.81
CA SER A 48 -6.85 2.38 7.86
C SER A 48 -7.27 1.87 9.24
N LYS A 49 -8.44 2.30 9.70
CA LYS A 49 -8.96 1.87 11.01
C LYS A 49 -9.15 0.35 11.06
N ALA A 50 -9.59 -0.27 9.97
CA ALA A 50 -9.81 -1.72 9.93
C ALA A 50 -8.48 -2.50 10.06
N ASP A 51 -7.40 -2.04 9.45
CA ASP A 51 -6.07 -2.65 9.66
C ASP A 51 -5.51 -2.37 11.05
N ALA A 52 -5.67 -1.16 11.58
CA ALA A 52 -5.27 -0.84 12.95
C ALA A 52 -6.00 -1.72 13.96
N ASP A 53 -7.33 -1.85 13.85
CA ASP A 53 -8.15 -2.67 14.73
C ASP A 53 -7.80 -4.16 14.66
N TYR A 54 -7.30 -4.64 13.53
CA TYR A 54 -6.88 -6.03 13.36
C TYR A 54 -5.43 -6.25 13.80
N TRP A 55 -4.47 -5.57 13.17
CA TRP A 55 -3.04 -5.85 13.34
C TRP A 55 -2.44 -5.35 14.65
N LEU A 56 -3.02 -4.31 15.26
CA LEU A 56 -2.55 -3.78 16.53
C LEU A 56 -3.22 -4.44 17.74
N ASN A 57 -4.24 -5.28 17.52
CA ASN A 57 -5.04 -5.90 18.57
C ASN A 57 -4.47 -7.27 18.97
N PRO A 58 -4.06 -7.48 20.24
CA PRO A 58 -3.60 -8.78 20.73
C PRO A 58 -4.64 -9.91 20.62
N THR A 59 -5.93 -9.58 20.70
CA THR A 59 -7.01 -10.58 20.56
C THR A 59 -7.08 -11.13 19.13
N SER A 60 -6.90 -10.26 18.13
CA SER A 60 -6.84 -10.67 16.73
C SER A 60 -5.64 -11.59 16.48
N GLU A 61 -4.47 -11.28 17.05
CA GLU A 61 -3.28 -12.14 16.98
C GLU A 61 -3.56 -13.56 17.51
N ALA A 62 -4.22 -13.67 18.65
CA ALA A 62 -4.50 -14.96 19.28
C ALA A 62 -5.37 -15.87 18.42
N THR A 63 -6.27 -15.29 17.62
CA THR A 63 -7.22 -16.00 16.75
C THR A 63 -6.75 -16.15 15.31
N ALA A 64 -5.73 -15.37 14.89
CA ALA A 64 -5.20 -15.37 13.53
C ALA A 64 -4.56 -16.74 13.16
N PRO A 65 -4.53 -17.09 11.86
CA PRO A 65 -3.79 -18.24 11.37
C PRO A 65 -2.31 -18.20 11.82
N LYS A 66 -1.76 -19.36 12.18
CA LYS A 66 -0.38 -19.44 12.71
C LYS A 66 0.66 -18.79 11.81
N GLY A 67 0.52 -18.93 10.48
CA GLY A 67 1.47 -18.43 9.50
C GLY A 67 1.59 -16.90 9.44
N VAL A 68 0.61 -16.15 9.95
CA VAL A 68 0.63 -14.67 9.91
C VAL A 68 0.83 -14.03 11.29
N ARG A 69 0.82 -14.83 12.39
CA ARG A 69 0.94 -14.28 13.75
C ARG A 69 2.23 -13.51 14.00
N PHE A 70 3.31 -13.86 13.33
CA PHE A 70 4.60 -13.16 13.46
C PHE A 70 4.53 -11.68 13.04
N ALA A 71 3.58 -11.31 12.17
CA ALA A 71 3.43 -9.95 11.68
C ALA A 71 2.82 -8.99 12.72
N PHE A 72 2.00 -9.50 13.65
CA PHE A 72 1.33 -8.66 14.66
C PHE A 72 2.30 -7.92 15.59
N PRO A 73 3.27 -8.58 16.24
CA PRO A 73 4.25 -7.85 17.05
C PRO A 73 5.12 -6.91 16.23
N LEU A 74 5.41 -7.23 14.97
CA LEU A 74 6.14 -6.33 14.07
C LEU A 74 5.33 -5.07 13.79
N ALA A 75 4.03 -5.22 13.50
CA ALA A 75 3.14 -4.09 13.28
C ALA A 75 3.04 -3.18 14.51
N ARG A 76 2.80 -3.75 15.70
CA ARG A 76 2.75 -2.97 16.94
C ARG A 76 4.05 -2.23 17.22
N ASN A 77 5.18 -2.92 17.07
CA ASN A 77 6.50 -2.32 17.31
C ASN A 77 6.80 -1.19 16.32
N ALA A 78 6.40 -1.34 15.06
CA ALA A 78 6.62 -0.33 14.03
C ALA A 78 5.86 0.97 14.32
N VAL A 79 4.63 0.89 14.79
CA VAL A 79 3.81 2.10 15.05
C VAL A 79 4.01 2.67 16.45
N ALA A 80 4.60 1.92 17.39
CA ALA A 80 4.72 2.33 18.79
C ALA A 80 5.36 3.71 18.99
N PRO A 81 6.47 4.09 18.32
CA PRO A 81 7.03 5.43 18.45
C PRO A 81 6.09 6.54 17.94
N CYS A 82 5.42 6.33 16.79
CA CYS A 82 4.46 7.29 16.23
C CYS A 82 3.22 7.42 17.14
N GLN A 83 2.79 6.30 17.73
CA GLN A 83 1.67 6.28 18.67
C GLN A 83 2.03 7.03 19.96
N ALA A 84 3.22 6.82 20.50
CA ALA A 84 3.71 7.49 21.71
C ALA A 84 3.86 9.00 21.53
N SER A 85 4.26 9.46 20.34
CA SER A 85 4.40 10.88 20.00
C SER A 85 3.08 11.52 19.54
N GLY A 86 1.98 10.76 19.41
CA GLY A 86 0.70 11.26 18.90
C GLY A 86 0.66 11.47 17.39
N HIS A 87 1.60 10.91 16.64
CA HIS A 87 1.71 11.01 15.19
C HIS A 87 1.12 9.81 14.45
N LEU A 88 0.39 8.92 15.11
CA LEU A 88 -0.41 7.89 14.45
C LEU A 88 -1.86 8.37 14.31
N ARG A 89 -2.41 8.29 13.11
CA ARG A 89 -3.81 8.58 12.81
C ARG A 89 -4.45 7.39 12.12
N THR A 90 -5.72 7.15 12.42
CA THR A 90 -6.52 6.16 11.70
C THR A 90 -7.62 6.86 10.90
N PHE A 91 -8.04 6.23 9.80
CA PHE A 91 -9.09 6.72 8.92
C PHE A 91 -9.94 5.56 8.37
N SER A 92 -11.09 5.91 7.83
CA SER A 92 -11.94 5.01 7.04
C SER A 92 -12.04 5.51 5.60
N PRO A 93 -12.27 4.63 4.60
CA PRO A 93 -12.56 5.07 3.23
C PRO A 93 -13.69 6.10 3.20
N GLY A 94 -13.43 7.24 2.53
CA GLY A 94 -14.34 8.39 2.50
C GLY A 94 -13.95 9.54 3.42
N ASP A 95 -13.07 9.31 4.38
CA ASP A 95 -12.50 10.40 5.19
C ASP A 95 -11.57 11.28 4.35
N ALA A 96 -11.49 12.56 4.69
CA ALA A 96 -10.55 13.49 4.08
C ALA A 96 -9.11 13.15 4.52
N LEU A 97 -8.23 12.98 3.55
CA LEU A 97 -6.82 12.64 3.78
C LEU A 97 -5.90 13.78 3.29
N PRO A 98 -4.67 13.86 3.85
CA PRO A 98 -3.71 14.87 3.42
C PRO A 98 -3.30 14.68 1.96
N GLY A 99 -2.78 15.76 1.35
CA GLY A 99 -2.30 15.76 -0.03
C GLY A 99 -3.39 15.51 -1.09
N GLY A 100 -4.67 15.57 -0.73
CA GLY A 100 -5.79 15.25 -1.63
C GLY A 100 -5.92 13.77 -1.96
N ALA A 101 -5.31 12.90 -1.16
CA ALA A 101 -5.41 11.45 -1.34
C ALA A 101 -6.85 10.97 -1.15
N VAL A 102 -7.33 10.14 -2.07
CA VAL A 102 -8.61 9.45 -1.97
C VAL A 102 -8.35 7.98 -1.65
N ALA A 103 -8.72 7.55 -0.44
CA ALA A 103 -8.63 6.14 -0.06
C ALA A 103 -9.75 5.34 -0.75
N MET A 104 -9.36 4.38 -1.55
CA MET A 104 -10.23 3.41 -2.20
C MET A 104 -10.22 2.12 -1.39
N ASP A 105 -11.40 1.62 -1.01
CA ASP A 105 -11.51 0.33 -0.33
C ASP A 105 -11.08 -0.79 -1.28
N THR A 106 -10.00 -1.46 -0.93
CA THR A 106 -9.44 -2.61 -1.64
C THR A 106 -9.10 -3.74 -0.67
N HIS A 107 -9.95 -3.91 0.36
CA HIS A 107 -9.77 -4.94 1.37
C HIS A 107 -9.75 -6.36 0.77
N GLY A 108 -9.20 -7.29 1.52
CA GLY A 108 -9.09 -8.71 1.18
C GLY A 108 -7.67 -9.24 1.34
N HIS A 109 -6.65 -8.54 0.84
CA HIS A 109 -5.27 -8.86 1.17
C HIS A 109 -5.03 -8.71 2.67
N THR A 110 -5.39 -7.57 3.23
CA THR A 110 -5.63 -7.40 4.66
C THR A 110 -7.07 -6.92 4.89
N PRO A 111 -7.60 -7.01 6.14
CA PRO A 111 -8.96 -6.56 6.43
C PRO A 111 -9.22 -5.08 6.14
N GLY A 112 -8.18 -4.26 6.22
CA GLY A 112 -8.26 -2.82 6.00
C GLY A 112 -7.35 -2.31 4.88
N HIS A 113 -6.92 -3.18 3.96
CA HIS A 113 -6.13 -2.76 2.81
C HIS A 113 -6.86 -1.69 2.00
N VAL A 114 -6.16 -0.62 1.67
CA VAL A 114 -6.63 0.48 0.80
C VAL A 114 -5.63 0.76 -0.31
N SER A 115 -6.14 1.26 -1.41
CA SER A 115 -5.34 1.90 -2.45
C SER A 115 -5.57 3.40 -2.38
N TYR A 116 -4.59 4.20 -2.79
CA TYR A 116 -4.71 5.66 -2.81
C TYR A 116 -4.75 6.17 -4.25
N ARG A 117 -5.73 7.03 -4.54
CA ARG A 117 -5.75 7.77 -5.79
C ARG A 117 -5.45 9.25 -5.52
N PHE A 118 -4.59 9.82 -6.36
CA PHE A 118 -4.25 11.23 -6.40
C PHE A 118 -4.62 11.79 -7.76
N ASP A 119 -5.37 12.87 -7.79
CA ASP A 119 -5.82 13.52 -9.01
C ASP A 119 -5.13 14.89 -9.16
N SER A 120 -4.51 15.13 -10.31
CA SER A 120 -3.86 16.41 -10.63
C SER A 120 -3.87 16.66 -12.14
N GLN A 121 -4.19 17.88 -12.55
CA GLN A 121 -4.13 18.34 -13.95
C GLN A 121 -4.82 17.39 -14.96
N GLY A 122 -5.95 16.80 -14.56
CA GLY A 122 -6.71 15.88 -15.41
C GLY A 122 -6.10 14.47 -15.52
N GLN A 123 -5.08 14.15 -14.75
CA GLN A 123 -4.48 12.82 -14.64
C GLN A 123 -4.67 12.26 -13.22
N SER A 124 -4.64 10.94 -13.13
CA SER A 124 -4.72 10.23 -11.84
C SER A 124 -3.55 9.29 -11.67
N LEU A 125 -3.00 9.27 -10.46
CA LEU A 125 -2.03 8.27 -10.00
C LEU A 125 -2.71 7.38 -8.97
N LEU A 126 -2.67 6.07 -9.19
CA LEU A 126 -3.15 5.06 -8.27
C LEU A 126 -1.95 4.36 -7.62
N VAL A 127 -1.82 4.50 -6.31
CA VAL A 127 -0.89 3.70 -5.49
C VAL A 127 -1.68 2.53 -4.94
N TRP A 128 -1.49 1.33 -5.48
CA TRP A 128 -2.43 0.23 -5.21
C TRP A 128 -2.03 -0.76 -4.12
N GLY A 129 -0.84 -0.60 -3.51
CA GLY A 129 -0.36 -1.51 -2.47
C GLY A 129 -0.25 -2.95 -2.98
N ASP A 130 -0.87 -3.88 -2.27
CA ASP A 130 -0.78 -5.33 -2.50
C ASP A 130 -2.02 -5.93 -3.17
N VAL A 131 -2.65 -5.16 -4.02
CA VAL A 131 -3.72 -5.67 -4.89
C VAL A 131 -3.20 -6.77 -5.81
N LEU A 132 -1.90 -6.72 -6.15
CA LEU A 132 -1.24 -7.65 -7.05
C LEU A 132 0.20 -7.94 -6.58
N HIS A 133 0.59 -9.23 -6.50
CA HIS A 133 1.93 -9.67 -6.09
C HIS A 133 2.71 -10.31 -7.23
N PHE A 134 2.05 -11.14 -8.03
CA PHE A 134 2.69 -11.94 -9.08
C PHE A 134 2.26 -11.40 -10.45
N HIS A 135 2.96 -10.38 -10.93
CA HIS A 135 2.63 -9.70 -12.19
C HIS A 135 2.57 -10.68 -13.37
N ALA A 136 3.47 -11.66 -13.42
CA ALA A 136 3.51 -12.66 -14.48
C ALA A 136 2.27 -13.58 -14.53
N VAL A 137 1.50 -13.63 -13.44
CA VAL A 137 0.31 -14.49 -13.34
C VAL A 137 -0.95 -13.66 -13.22
N GLN A 138 -1.01 -12.72 -12.28
CA GLN A 138 -2.25 -12.08 -11.85
C GLN A 138 -2.78 -11.02 -12.84
N PHE A 139 -1.97 -10.54 -13.78
CA PHE A 139 -2.50 -9.76 -14.90
C PHE A 139 -3.25 -10.65 -15.91
N ALA A 140 -2.68 -11.81 -16.25
CA ALA A 140 -3.32 -12.77 -17.15
C ALA A 140 -4.49 -13.49 -16.48
N HIS A 141 -4.37 -13.77 -15.18
CA HIS A 141 -5.31 -14.51 -14.35
C HIS A 141 -5.67 -13.72 -13.09
N PRO A 142 -6.50 -12.66 -13.19
CA PRO A 142 -6.82 -11.82 -12.04
C PRO A 142 -7.60 -12.55 -10.93
N GLU A 143 -8.13 -13.74 -11.22
CA GLU A 143 -8.74 -14.66 -10.25
C GLU A 143 -7.73 -15.46 -9.42
N ALA A 144 -6.43 -15.44 -9.77
CA ALA A 144 -5.42 -16.16 -9.01
C ALA A 144 -5.25 -15.54 -7.62
N ALA A 145 -5.64 -16.28 -6.57
CA ALA A 145 -5.49 -15.85 -5.18
C ALA A 145 -4.04 -15.95 -4.72
N PHE A 146 -3.67 -15.14 -3.74
CA PHE A 146 -2.43 -15.24 -3.01
C PHE A 146 -2.67 -15.94 -1.67
N GLU A 147 -1.70 -16.74 -1.21
CA GLU A 147 -1.87 -17.51 0.03
C GLU A 147 -1.98 -16.61 1.27
N ALA A 148 -1.30 -15.45 1.24
CA ALA A 148 -1.33 -14.49 2.32
C ALA A 148 -2.59 -13.58 2.33
N ASP A 149 -3.48 -13.69 1.33
CA ASP A 149 -4.72 -12.92 1.35
C ASP A 149 -5.60 -13.37 2.54
N SER A 150 -5.98 -12.43 3.41
CA SER A 150 -6.85 -12.66 4.57
C SER A 150 -8.24 -13.12 4.16
N ASP A 151 -8.77 -12.54 3.09
CA ASP A 151 -9.99 -12.95 2.39
C ASP A 151 -9.71 -13.02 0.89
N ARG A 152 -9.46 -14.22 0.40
CA ARG A 152 -9.15 -14.48 -1.02
C ARG A 152 -10.24 -14.01 -1.97
N LYS A 153 -11.50 -14.14 -1.58
CA LYS A 153 -12.63 -13.74 -2.43
C LYS A 153 -12.71 -12.22 -2.54
N ALA A 154 -12.57 -11.53 -1.44
CA ALA A 154 -12.53 -10.07 -1.41
C ALA A 154 -11.30 -9.53 -2.15
N ALA A 155 -10.11 -10.10 -1.94
CA ALA A 155 -8.88 -9.71 -2.64
C ALA A 155 -9.00 -9.84 -4.17
N ILE A 156 -9.60 -10.94 -4.66
CA ILE A 156 -9.87 -11.12 -6.09
C ILE A 156 -10.86 -10.07 -6.59
N ALA A 157 -11.92 -9.77 -5.84
CA ALA A 157 -12.91 -8.76 -6.23
C ALA A 157 -12.28 -7.35 -6.29
N SER A 158 -11.50 -6.98 -5.27
CA SER A 158 -10.74 -5.73 -5.21
C SER A 158 -9.78 -5.60 -6.39
N ARG A 159 -8.99 -6.63 -6.67
CA ARG A 159 -8.06 -6.68 -7.82
C ARG A 159 -8.79 -6.47 -9.14
N ARG A 160 -9.84 -7.23 -9.40
CA ARG A 160 -10.60 -7.12 -10.66
C ARG A 160 -11.22 -5.75 -10.83
N GLY A 161 -11.84 -5.22 -9.76
CA GLY A 161 -12.44 -3.88 -9.79
C GLY A 161 -11.42 -2.79 -10.06
N LEU A 162 -10.24 -2.89 -9.44
CA LEU A 162 -9.21 -1.88 -9.58
C LEU A 162 -8.51 -1.94 -10.95
N LEU A 163 -8.19 -3.14 -11.45
CA LEU A 163 -7.65 -3.33 -12.81
C LEU A 163 -8.60 -2.79 -13.87
N GLN A 164 -9.91 -3.05 -13.73
CA GLN A 164 -10.93 -2.52 -14.63
C GLN A 164 -10.97 -0.98 -14.59
N GLN A 165 -10.97 -0.37 -13.40
CA GLN A 165 -11.01 1.08 -13.28
C GLN A 165 -9.73 1.73 -13.80
N ALA A 166 -8.55 1.20 -13.47
CA ALA A 166 -7.27 1.71 -13.95
C ALA A 166 -7.19 1.67 -15.49
N THR A 167 -7.66 0.56 -16.10
CA THR A 167 -7.71 0.42 -17.55
C THR A 167 -8.70 1.38 -18.20
N ALA A 168 -9.92 1.46 -17.67
CA ALA A 168 -10.99 2.26 -18.27
C ALA A 168 -10.69 3.77 -18.23
N ASN A 169 -9.96 4.22 -17.21
CA ASN A 169 -9.64 5.63 -17.01
C ASN A 169 -8.20 6.00 -17.41
N GLY A 170 -7.40 5.04 -17.86
CA GLY A 170 -6.01 5.29 -18.24
C GLY A 170 -5.13 5.79 -17.09
N TRP A 171 -5.40 5.37 -15.85
CA TRP A 171 -4.67 5.83 -14.70
C TRP A 171 -3.20 5.40 -14.73
N TRP A 172 -2.32 6.27 -14.25
CA TRP A 172 -1.00 5.87 -13.81
C TRP A 172 -1.13 4.96 -12.59
N VAL A 173 -0.30 3.95 -12.53
CA VAL A 173 -0.26 3.01 -11.41
C VAL A 173 1.15 2.95 -10.84
N ALA A 174 1.27 3.15 -9.53
CA ALA A 174 2.44 2.81 -8.74
C ALA A 174 2.11 1.57 -7.91
N GLY A 175 2.76 0.46 -8.21
CA GLY A 175 2.47 -0.84 -7.59
C GLY A 175 3.64 -1.40 -6.82
N ALA A 176 3.39 -1.87 -5.60
CA ALA A 176 4.31 -2.75 -4.89
C ALA A 176 4.43 -4.09 -5.65
N HIS A 177 5.49 -4.84 -5.40
CA HIS A 177 5.75 -6.15 -6.00
C HIS A 177 5.82 -6.20 -7.53
N LEU A 178 5.88 -5.03 -8.18
CA LEU A 178 6.13 -4.91 -9.61
C LEU A 178 7.63 -4.73 -9.89
N PRO A 179 8.12 -5.21 -11.05
CA PRO A 179 9.48 -4.89 -11.49
C PRO A 179 9.72 -3.39 -11.57
N PHE A 180 10.95 -2.97 -11.25
CA PHE A 180 11.34 -1.56 -11.39
C PHE A 180 11.00 -1.01 -12.79
N PRO A 181 10.44 0.20 -12.91
CA PRO A 181 10.26 1.21 -11.84
C PRO A 181 9.01 1.03 -10.99
N GLY A 182 8.20 -0.01 -11.17
CA GLY A 182 6.94 -0.20 -10.46
C GLY A 182 5.86 0.85 -10.80
N LEU A 183 6.11 1.66 -11.82
CA LEU A 183 5.24 2.72 -12.34
C LEU A 183 4.86 2.41 -13.78
N GLY A 184 3.61 2.63 -14.16
CA GLY A 184 3.13 2.37 -15.52
C GLY A 184 1.62 2.41 -15.66
N HIS A 185 1.09 1.71 -16.65
CA HIS A 185 -0.34 1.61 -16.93
C HIS A 185 -0.79 0.16 -17.00
N VAL A 186 -2.08 -0.05 -16.81
CA VAL A 186 -2.75 -1.33 -17.09
C VAL A 186 -3.44 -1.25 -18.44
N ARG A 187 -3.18 -2.23 -19.30
CA ARG A 187 -3.86 -2.39 -20.59
C ARG A 187 -4.79 -3.61 -20.53
N GLY A 188 -6.02 -3.46 -21.00
CA GLY A 188 -6.96 -4.57 -21.12
C GLY A 188 -6.62 -5.49 -22.30
N GLU A 189 -6.72 -6.80 -22.11
CA GLU A 189 -6.52 -7.84 -23.12
C GLU A 189 -7.68 -8.84 -23.08
N GLY A 190 -8.85 -8.42 -23.54
CA GLY A 190 -10.08 -9.23 -23.47
C GLY A 190 -10.54 -9.42 -22.02
N LYS A 191 -10.41 -10.63 -21.46
CA LYS A 191 -10.71 -10.93 -20.05
C LYS A 191 -9.49 -10.80 -19.12
N ALA A 192 -8.32 -10.61 -19.70
CA ALA A 192 -7.04 -10.46 -19.03
C ALA A 192 -6.56 -9.01 -19.09
N TYR A 193 -5.41 -8.76 -18.49
CA TYR A 193 -4.74 -7.47 -18.47
C TYR A 193 -3.24 -7.66 -18.77
N ALA A 194 -2.58 -6.58 -19.16
CA ALA A 194 -1.14 -6.52 -19.32
C ALA A 194 -0.59 -5.30 -18.58
N TRP A 195 0.61 -5.44 -18.01
CA TRP A 195 1.36 -4.34 -17.46
C TRP A 195 2.16 -3.63 -18.56
N VAL A 196 2.01 -2.32 -18.63
CA VAL A 196 2.78 -1.45 -19.51
C VAL A 196 3.65 -0.54 -18.63
N PRO A 197 4.90 -0.92 -18.36
CA PRO A 197 5.77 -0.14 -17.51
C PRO A 197 6.07 1.23 -18.13
N ALA A 198 6.29 2.24 -17.28
CA ALA A 198 6.84 3.51 -17.72
C ALA A 198 8.23 3.29 -18.33
N GLU A 199 8.52 3.97 -19.43
CA GLU A 199 9.87 3.99 -19.97
C GLU A 199 10.80 4.69 -18.98
N TYR A 200 11.90 4.04 -18.68
CA TYR A 200 12.93 4.56 -17.79
C TYR A 200 14.21 4.79 -18.59
N SER A 201 14.70 6.03 -18.56
CA SER A 201 16.05 6.33 -18.98
C SER A 201 16.77 7.09 -17.86
N PRO A 202 18.08 6.86 -17.64
CA PRO A 202 18.84 7.66 -16.69
C PRO A 202 18.71 9.15 -17.03
N LEU A 203 18.46 9.96 -16.03
CA LEU A 203 18.56 11.42 -16.19
C LEU A 203 20.01 11.74 -16.63
N LYS A 204 20.16 12.46 -17.72
CA LYS A 204 21.47 12.92 -18.20
C LYS A 204 21.92 14.10 -17.37
#